data_bb899d075356426d25e7fe5dc8ff8db2
#
_entry.id   bb899d075356426d25e7fe5dc8ff8db2
#
_cell.length_a   1.000
_cell.length_b   1.000
_cell.length_c   1.000
_cell.angle_alpha   90.00
_cell.angle_beta   90.00
_cell.angle_gamma   90.00
#
_symmetry.space_group_name_H-M   'P 1'
#
loop_
_entity.id
_entity.type
_entity.pdbx_description
1 polymer ?
#
loop_
_entity_poly.entity_id
_entity_poly.type
_entity_poly.pdbx_seq_one_letter_code
_entity_poly.pdbx_strand_id
1 'polypeptide(L)'
;MIVLLALLLAVIGLAAGAIGSLAGLGGGIIFVPALLYFVNLVEPGAMTPQIAAATSLAVIAITALSSTTAYVKQKRVDTQTALLFFLASAPGAVAGVYLNKLLQTESFSLLFGLFQLGMFALMMGKDRIRPRTLQWDVKRTFIDGEGIEYEYGYKRWIALITAFFVGVTSSLFGVGGGSLMVPAMIILFRFPPHVATATSMMVIFLSAIVGSVTNVLHGHVDWLYAACLAPGAWIGGKLGAMLAARIKGKTLVLLLRILILLIALQMIGEAVFA
;
A
#
# COMPACT_ATOMS: atom_id res chain seq x y z
N MET A 1 27.23 4.28 14.67
CA MET A 1 26.52 4.55 13.41
C MET A 1 25.33 3.60 13.23
N ILE A 2 25.49 2.29 13.31
CA ILE A 2 24.42 1.28 13.15
C ILE A 2 23.26 1.47 14.12
N VAL A 3 23.52 1.74 15.41
CA VAL A 3 22.45 1.97 16.42
C VAL A 3 21.60 3.20 16.08
N LEU A 4 22.25 4.27 15.61
CA LEU A 4 21.54 5.48 15.20
C LEU A 4 20.65 5.24 13.98
N LEU A 5 21.14 4.47 13.00
CA LEU A 5 20.35 4.03 11.83
C LEU A 5 19.16 3.16 12.26
N ALA A 6 19.35 2.23 13.19
CA ALA A 6 18.28 1.38 13.70
C ALA A 6 17.18 2.20 14.40
N LEU A 7 17.54 3.19 15.22
CA LEU A 7 16.60 4.11 15.85
C LEU A 7 15.87 4.97 14.83
N LEU A 8 16.58 5.49 13.82
CA LEU A 8 15.99 6.26 12.73
C LEU A 8 14.97 5.40 11.95
N LEU A 9 15.34 4.16 11.60
CA LEU A 9 14.44 3.24 10.92
C LEU A 9 13.21 2.90 11.78
N ALA A 10 13.36 2.74 13.09
CA ALA A 10 12.21 2.51 13.98
C ALA A 10 11.23 3.72 13.97
N VAL A 11 11.77 4.95 13.97
CA VAL A 11 10.96 6.17 13.85
C VAL A 11 10.29 6.28 12.48
N ILE A 12 11.03 5.96 11.41
CA ILE A 12 10.47 5.89 10.06
C ILE A 12 9.38 4.81 10.00
N GLY A 13 9.61 3.64 10.62
CA GLY A 13 8.63 2.58 10.75
C GLY A 13 7.32 3.07 11.37
N LEU A 14 7.42 3.81 12.46
CA LEU A 14 6.27 4.38 13.17
C LEU A 14 5.52 5.42 12.29
N ALA A 15 6.23 6.37 11.72
CA ALA A 15 5.63 7.43 10.91
C ALA A 15 5.01 6.86 9.61
N ALA A 16 5.77 6.06 8.88
CA ALA A 16 5.31 5.45 7.63
C ALA A 16 4.18 4.42 7.85
N GLY A 17 4.27 3.65 8.95
CA GLY A 17 3.20 2.73 9.36
C GLY A 17 1.92 3.48 9.72
N ALA A 18 2.02 4.60 10.44
CA ALA A 18 0.86 5.42 10.81
C ALA A 18 0.22 6.08 9.59
N ILE A 19 1.00 6.74 8.75
CA ILE A 19 0.52 7.41 7.54
C ILE A 19 -0.02 6.37 6.53
N GLY A 20 0.73 5.29 6.33
CA GLY A 20 0.35 4.22 5.41
C GLY A 20 -0.92 3.50 5.83
N SER A 21 -1.08 3.22 7.12
CA SER A 21 -2.30 2.63 7.68
C SER A 21 -3.49 3.59 7.57
N LEU A 22 -3.30 4.86 7.94
CA LEU A 22 -4.32 5.90 7.85
C LEU A 22 -4.84 6.05 6.41
N ALA A 23 -3.96 6.03 5.42
CA ALA A 23 -4.31 6.14 4.01
C ALA A 23 -4.71 4.81 3.34
N GLY A 24 -4.51 3.66 4.02
CA GLY A 24 -4.79 2.34 3.45
C GLY A 24 -3.72 1.85 2.46
N LEU A 25 -2.48 2.34 2.61
CA LEU A 25 -1.36 2.08 1.70
C LEU A 25 -0.35 1.05 2.25
N GLY A 26 -0.43 0.73 3.54
CA GLY A 26 0.50 -0.20 4.19
C GLY A 26 1.86 0.38 4.56
N GLY A 27 2.20 1.59 4.12
CA GLY A 27 3.46 2.28 4.44
C GLY A 27 4.61 2.05 3.47
N GLY A 28 4.50 1.11 2.54
CA GLY A 28 5.58 0.75 1.60
C GLY A 28 6.05 1.88 0.70
N ILE A 29 5.14 2.78 0.36
CA ILE A 29 5.45 4.00 -0.39
C ILE A 29 6.54 4.84 0.30
N ILE A 30 6.63 4.79 1.63
CA ILE A 30 7.66 5.48 2.42
C ILE A 30 8.82 4.54 2.74
N PHE A 31 8.54 3.24 3.03
CA PHE A 31 9.59 2.30 3.40
C PHE A 31 10.62 2.10 2.30
N VAL A 32 10.18 1.93 1.03
CA VAL A 32 11.10 1.66 -0.08
C VAL A 32 12.07 2.83 -0.30
N PRO A 33 11.62 4.09 -0.52
CA PRO A 33 12.54 5.22 -0.64
C PRO A 33 13.42 5.41 0.60
N ALA A 34 12.85 5.23 1.80
CA ALA A 34 13.63 5.38 3.03
C ALA A 34 14.74 4.34 3.15
N LEU A 35 14.49 3.07 2.81
CA LEU A 35 15.50 2.03 2.79
C LEU A 35 16.59 2.34 1.76
N LEU A 36 16.19 2.70 0.52
CA LEU A 36 17.14 3.04 -0.54
C LEU A 36 18.05 4.22 -0.15
N TYR A 37 17.48 5.25 0.44
CA TYR A 37 18.23 6.46 0.78
C TYR A 37 19.08 6.28 2.04
N PHE A 38 18.47 5.96 3.19
CA PHE A 38 19.16 5.97 4.48
C PHE A 38 20.14 4.81 4.66
N VAL A 39 19.83 3.64 4.09
CA VAL A 39 20.76 2.51 4.18
C VAL A 39 21.98 2.76 3.29
N ASN A 40 21.78 3.18 2.03
CA ASN A 40 22.89 3.47 1.13
C ASN A 40 23.71 4.69 1.53
N LEU A 41 23.17 5.60 2.35
CA LEU A 41 23.94 6.70 2.93
C LEU A 41 24.98 6.19 3.95
N VAL A 42 24.66 5.10 4.67
CA VAL A 42 25.52 4.52 5.71
C VAL A 42 26.39 3.39 5.14
N GLU A 43 25.85 2.56 4.28
CA GLU A 43 26.47 1.42 3.64
C GLU A 43 26.23 1.48 2.12
N PRO A 44 27.05 2.21 1.35
CA PRO A 44 26.86 2.40 -0.09
C PRO A 44 26.75 1.07 -0.85
N GLY A 45 25.67 0.89 -1.63
CA GLY A 45 25.42 -0.30 -2.43
C GLY A 45 24.81 -1.50 -1.68
N ALA A 46 24.60 -1.40 -0.36
CA ALA A 46 24.00 -2.48 0.43
C ALA A 46 22.52 -2.70 0.10
N MET A 47 21.79 -1.62 -0.26
CA MET A 47 20.35 -1.67 -0.52
C MET A 47 20.07 -1.49 -2.01
N THR A 48 19.70 -2.59 -2.67
CA THR A 48 19.19 -2.55 -4.06
C THR A 48 17.67 -2.37 -4.07
N PRO A 49 17.05 -1.94 -5.18
CA PRO A 49 15.58 -1.84 -5.30
C PRO A 49 14.87 -3.16 -5.00
N GLN A 50 15.46 -4.29 -5.39
CA GLN A 50 14.93 -5.62 -5.13
C GLN A 50 14.89 -5.93 -3.64
N ILE A 51 16.00 -5.67 -2.94
CA ILE A 51 16.10 -5.87 -1.48
C ILE A 51 15.19 -4.90 -0.75
N ALA A 52 15.15 -3.63 -1.16
CA ALA A 52 14.27 -2.63 -0.56
C ALA A 52 12.78 -2.98 -0.70
N ALA A 53 12.36 -3.39 -1.91
CA ALA A 53 10.98 -3.81 -2.15
C ALA A 53 10.62 -5.07 -1.36
N ALA A 54 11.50 -6.06 -1.33
CA ALA A 54 11.31 -7.32 -0.59
C ALA A 54 11.23 -7.09 0.92
N THR A 55 12.17 -6.32 1.48
CA THR A 55 12.23 -5.95 2.90
C THR A 55 11.01 -5.12 3.30
N SER A 56 10.62 -4.15 2.46
CA SER A 56 9.42 -3.35 2.65
C SER A 56 8.16 -4.22 2.72
N LEU A 57 7.98 -5.21 1.81
CA LEU A 57 6.82 -6.11 1.84
C LEU A 57 6.71 -6.88 3.16
N ALA A 58 7.84 -7.35 3.71
CA ALA A 58 7.85 -8.04 5.01
C ALA A 58 7.36 -7.11 6.14
N VAL A 59 7.83 -5.86 6.15
CA VAL A 59 7.40 -4.84 7.13
C VAL A 59 5.94 -4.45 6.91
N ILE A 60 5.50 -4.34 5.65
CA ILE A 60 4.10 -4.05 5.31
C ILE A 60 3.16 -5.14 5.83
N ALA A 61 3.55 -6.41 5.76
CA ALA A 61 2.72 -7.49 6.31
C ALA A 61 2.48 -7.27 7.82
N ILE A 62 3.50 -6.82 8.56
CA ILE A 62 3.41 -6.50 9.99
C ILE A 62 2.52 -5.28 10.23
N THR A 63 2.74 -4.19 9.48
CA THR A 63 1.92 -2.97 9.54
C THR A 63 0.46 -3.27 9.24
N ALA A 64 0.22 -4.01 8.15
CA ALA A 64 -1.11 -4.33 7.67
C ALA A 64 -1.85 -5.29 8.62
N LEU A 65 -1.16 -6.23 9.25
CA LEU A 65 -1.74 -7.07 10.30
C LEU A 65 -2.21 -6.22 11.49
N SER A 66 -1.34 -5.34 11.99
CA SER A 66 -1.65 -4.43 13.10
C SER A 66 -2.84 -3.52 12.76
N SER A 67 -2.85 -2.93 11.58
CA SER A 67 -3.93 -2.07 11.09
C SER A 67 -5.24 -2.82 10.89
N THR A 68 -5.18 -3.99 10.24
CA THR A 68 -6.36 -4.81 9.95
C THR A 68 -7.06 -5.22 11.24
N THR A 69 -6.29 -5.64 12.26
CA THR A 69 -6.88 -5.98 13.56
C THR A 69 -7.62 -4.81 14.21
N ALA A 70 -7.10 -3.58 14.06
CA ALA A 70 -7.75 -2.36 14.54
C ALA A 70 -9.01 -2.04 13.72
N TYR A 71 -8.96 -2.14 12.38
CA TYR A 71 -10.09 -1.87 11.50
C TYR A 71 -11.22 -2.90 11.62
N VAL A 72 -10.90 -4.19 11.84
CA VAL A 72 -11.89 -5.24 12.10
C VAL A 72 -12.65 -4.95 13.39
N LYS A 73 -11.96 -4.51 14.46
CA LYS A 73 -12.61 -4.08 15.70
C LYS A 73 -13.54 -2.88 15.49
N GLN A 74 -13.25 -2.02 14.53
CA GLN A 74 -14.10 -0.87 14.15
C GLN A 74 -15.25 -1.26 13.20
N LYS A 75 -15.38 -2.55 12.82
CA LYS A 75 -16.40 -3.07 11.89
C LYS A 75 -16.41 -2.36 10.51
N ARG A 76 -15.23 -1.93 10.03
CA ARG A 76 -15.07 -1.20 8.76
C ARG A 76 -14.53 -2.05 7.62
N VAL A 77 -14.13 -3.29 7.89
CA VAL A 77 -13.56 -4.20 6.89
C VAL A 77 -14.65 -5.03 6.23
N ASP A 78 -14.76 -4.95 4.91
CA ASP A 78 -15.54 -5.92 4.12
C ASP A 78 -14.67 -7.15 3.84
N THR A 79 -14.72 -8.12 4.76
CA THR A 79 -13.90 -9.33 4.71
C THR A 79 -14.17 -10.19 3.49
N GLN A 80 -15.43 -10.27 3.03
CA GLN A 80 -15.77 -11.09 1.87
C GLN A 80 -15.19 -10.50 0.60
N THR A 81 -15.25 -9.17 0.43
CA THR A 81 -14.62 -8.48 -0.68
C THR A 81 -13.10 -8.56 -0.58
N ALA A 82 -12.53 -8.43 0.63
CA ALA A 82 -11.08 -8.56 0.82
C ALA A 82 -10.57 -9.94 0.40
N LEU A 83 -11.27 -11.01 0.76
CA LEU A 83 -10.90 -12.38 0.36
C LEU A 83 -11.03 -12.59 -1.15
N LEU A 84 -12.08 -12.06 -1.79
CA LEU A 84 -12.23 -12.12 -3.24
C LEU A 84 -11.07 -11.42 -3.96
N PHE A 85 -10.69 -10.24 -3.49
CA PHE A 85 -9.58 -9.49 -4.07
C PHE A 85 -8.24 -10.19 -3.83
N PHE A 86 -8.07 -10.80 -2.66
CA PHE A 86 -6.88 -11.58 -2.34
C PHE A 86 -6.68 -12.76 -3.30
N LEU A 87 -7.74 -13.47 -3.69
CA LEU A 87 -7.65 -14.61 -4.61
C LEU A 87 -6.95 -14.24 -5.93
N ALA A 88 -7.14 -13.03 -6.43
CA ALA A 88 -6.49 -12.56 -7.65
C ALA A 88 -5.17 -11.81 -7.36
N SER A 89 -5.09 -11.07 -6.25
CA SER A 89 -3.87 -10.33 -5.90
C SER A 89 -2.73 -11.25 -5.46
N ALA A 90 -3.02 -12.43 -4.90
CA ALA A 90 -1.99 -13.39 -4.51
C ALA A 90 -1.14 -13.88 -5.72
N PRO A 91 -1.72 -14.45 -6.81
CA PRO A 91 -0.92 -14.79 -7.99
C PRO A 91 -0.29 -13.55 -8.64
N GLY A 92 -0.97 -12.39 -8.59
CA GLY A 92 -0.38 -11.12 -9.02
C GLY A 92 0.87 -10.76 -8.22
N ALA A 93 0.85 -10.94 -6.89
CA ALA A 93 2.00 -10.67 -6.03
C ALA A 93 3.20 -11.56 -6.39
N VAL A 94 2.97 -12.84 -6.65
CA VAL A 94 4.03 -13.75 -7.14
C VAL A 94 4.60 -13.24 -8.47
N ALA A 95 3.75 -12.92 -9.44
CA ALA A 95 4.19 -12.39 -10.72
C ALA A 95 5.00 -11.09 -10.57
N GLY A 96 4.57 -10.19 -9.66
CA GLY A 96 5.27 -8.94 -9.36
C GLY A 96 6.68 -9.14 -8.83
N VAL A 97 6.91 -10.15 -7.96
CA VAL A 97 8.25 -10.49 -7.47
C VAL A 97 9.17 -10.94 -8.62
N TYR A 98 8.67 -11.77 -9.53
CA TYR A 98 9.47 -12.17 -10.69
C TYR A 98 9.78 -11.01 -11.65
N LEU A 99 8.81 -10.12 -11.87
CA LEU A 99 9.02 -8.92 -12.69
C LEU A 99 10.01 -7.94 -12.06
N ASN A 100 10.02 -7.81 -10.73
CA ASN A 100 10.95 -6.95 -9.99
C ASN A 100 12.41 -7.30 -10.28
N LYS A 101 12.72 -8.60 -10.45
CA LYS A 101 14.08 -9.06 -10.78
C LYS A 101 14.61 -8.57 -12.13
N LEU A 102 13.72 -8.20 -13.04
CA LEU A 102 14.07 -7.73 -14.38
C LEU A 102 14.37 -6.23 -14.41
N LEU A 103 14.06 -5.49 -13.34
CA LEU A 103 14.25 -4.05 -13.27
C LEU A 103 15.64 -3.68 -12.76
N GLN A 104 16.29 -2.77 -13.48
CA GLN A 104 17.51 -2.09 -13.02
C GLN A 104 17.12 -0.92 -12.10
N THR A 105 18.07 -0.44 -11.29
CA THR A 105 17.83 0.58 -10.26
C THR A 105 17.21 1.87 -10.84
N GLU A 106 17.79 2.40 -11.93
CA GLU A 106 17.29 3.63 -12.58
C GLU A 106 15.88 3.45 -13.15
N SER A 107 15.64 2.32 -13.84
CA SER A 107 14.34 1.98 -14.40
C SER A 107 13.29 1.79 -13.31
N PHE A 108 13.67 1.24 -12.15
CA PHE A 108 12.77 1.04 -11.01
C PHE A 108 12.24 2.37 -10.46
N SER A 109 13.14 3.32 -10.17
CA SER A 109 12.78 4.62 -9.59
C SER A 109 11.91 5.44 -10.54
N LEU A 110 12.25 5.46 -11.82
CA LEU A 110 11.44 6.13 -12.84
C LEU A 110 10.06 5.51 -13.00
N LEU A 111 9.98 4.19 -13.17
CA LEU A 111 8.70 3.50 -13.33
C LEU A 111 7.82 3.64 -12.10
N PHE A 112 8.42 3.58 -10.91
CA PHE A 112 7.70 3.77 -9.66
C PHE A 112 7.12 5.18 -9.54
N GLY A 113 7.93 6.21 -9.84
CA GLY A 113 7.49 7.60 -9.83
C GLY A 113 6.39 7.87 -10.86
N LEU A 114 6.54 7.39 -12.09
CA LEU A 114 5.51 7.51 -13.14
C LEU A 114 4.22 6.78 -12.77
N PHE A 115 4.32 5.58 -12.18
CA PHE A 115 3.16 4.85 -11.68
C PHE A 115 2.41 5.66 -10.61
N GLN A 116 3.12 6.23 -9.64
CA GLN A 116 2.51 7.06 -8.60
C GLN A 116 1.88 8.34 -9.16
N LEU A 117 2.53 8.98 -10.14
CA LEU A 117 1.97 10.15 -10.83
C LEU A 117 0.68 9.80 -11.59
N GLY A 118 0.65 8.65 -12.26
CA GLY A 118 -0.56 8.12 -12.89
C GLY A 118 -1.70 7.91 -11.89
N MET A 119 -1.39 7.36 -10.71
CA MET A 119 -2.36 7.17 -9.62
C MET A 119 -2.89 8.49 -9.05
N PHE A 120 -2.01 9.48 -8.89
CA PHE A 120 -2.41 10.85 -8.51
C PHE A 120 -3.36 11.45 -9.55
N ALA A 121 -3.02 11.37 -10.85
CA ALA A 121 -3.85 11.88 -11.94
C ALA A 121 -5.25 11.21 -11.96
N LEU A 122 -5.31 9.88 -11.76
CA LEU A 122 -6.57 9.15 -11.63
C LEU A 122 -7.41 9.67 -10.46
N MET A 123 -6.79 9.92 -9.31
CA MET A 123 -7.50 10.45 -8.14
C MET A 123 -7.95 11.90 -8.31
N MET A 124 -7.22 12.72 -9.07
CA MET A 124 -7.67 14.07 -9.43
C MET A 124 -8.84 14.06 -10.41
N GLY A 125 -8.83 13.10 -11.35
CA GLY A 125 -9.91 12.91 -12.32
C GLY A 125 -11.21 12.34 -11.74
N LYS A 126 -11.21 11.85 -10.48
CA LYS A 126 -12.35 11.19 -9.84
C LYS A 126 -13.67 11.94 -10.00
N ASP A 127 -13.64 13.27 -9.78
CA ASP A 127 -14.85 14.11 -9.80
C ASP A 127 -15.38 14.33 -11.21
N ARG A 128 -14.57 14.08 -12.25
CA ARG A 128 -14.94 14.15 -13.68
C ARG A 128 -15.36 12.80 -14.24
N ILE A 129 -14.93 11.71 -13.62
CA ILE A 129 -15.32 10.36 -14.01
C ILE A 129 -16.73 10.12 -13.46
N ARG A 130 -17.75 10.40 -14.27
CA ARG A 130 -19.12 9.98 -13.96
C ARG A 130 -19.12 8.44 -13.97
N PRO A 131 -19.33 7.77 -12.84
CA PRO A 131 -19.38 6.32 -12.84
C PRO A 131 -20.58 5.92 -13.70
N ARG A 132 -20.28 5.24 -14.82
CA ARG A 132 -21.33 4.55 -15.58
C ARG A 132 -22.10 3.68 -14.59
N THR A 133 -23.43 3.62 -14.75
CA THR A 133 -24.27 2.66 -14.03
C THR A 133 -23.89 1.25 -14.46
N LEU A 134 -22.76 0.77 -13.95
CA LEU A 134 -22.34 -0.63 -14.12
C LEU A 134 -23.36 -1.46 -13.34
N GLN A 135 -24.01 -2.39 -14.01
CA GLN A 135 -24.79 -3.42 -13.31
C GLN A 135 -23.81 -4.21 -12.44
N TRP A 136 -23.86 -4.02 -11.13
CA TRP A 136 -23.00 -4.72 -10.18
C TRP A 136 -23.52 -6.13 -9.96
N ASP A 137 -22.62 -7.12 -9.99
CA ASP A 137 -22.93 -8.51 -9.64
C ASP A 137 -23.00 -8.68 -8.11
N VAL A 138 -22.21 -7.86 -7.41
CA VAL A 138 -22.18 -7.83 -5.94
C VAL A 138 -22.52 -6.42 -5.50
N LYS A 139 -23.59 -6.28 -4.70
CA LYS A 139 -24.00 -5.03 -4.06
C LYS A 139 -23.80 -5.17 -2.57
N ARG A 140 -23.34 -4.11 -1.93
CA ARG A 140 -23.10 -3.99 -0.50
C ARG A 140 -23.60 -2.66 0.00
N THR A 141 -24.00 -2.63 1.25
CA THR A 141 -24.37 -1.41 1.96
C THR A 141 -23.50 -1.25 3.20
N PHE A 142 -23.16 -0.02 3.50
CA PHE A 142 -22.45 0.35 4.72
C PHE A 142 -23.14 1.56 5.33
N ILE A 143 -23.46 1.47 6.61
CA ILE A 143 -24.03 2.58 7.38
C ILE A 143 -22.90 3.15 8.22
N ASP A 144 -22.63 4.44 8.07
CA ASP A 144 -21.60 5.11 8.86
C ASP A 144 -22.09 5.45 10.28
N GLY A 145 -21.20 6.04 11.10
CA GLY A 145 -21.53 6.45 12.47
C GLY A 145 -22.55 7.62 12.57
N GLU A 146 -22.85 8.29 11.45
CA GLU A 146 -23.83 9.36 11.34
C GLU A 146 -25.20 8.83 10.82
N GLY A 147 -25.31 7.52 10.57
CA GLY A 147 -26.51 6.87 10.05
C GLY A 147 -26.70 7.00 8.54
N ILE A 148 -25.69 7.48 7.80
CA ILE A 148 -25.74 7.62 6.35
C ILE A 148 -25.45 6.26 5.71
N GLU A 149 -26.36 5.83 4.84
CA GLU A 149 -26.23 4.58 4.08
C GLU A 149 -25.48 4.83 2.78
N TYR A 150 -24.43 4.04 2.55
CA TYR A 150 -23.61 4.05 1.34
C TYR A 150 -23.79 2.74 0.58
N GLU A 151 -24.28 2.82 -0.66
CA GLU A 151 -24.27 1.68 -1.57
C GLU A 151 -22.97 1.66 -2.38
N TYR A 152 -22.33 0.48 -2.41
CA TYR A 152 -21.15 0.22 -3.23
C TYR A 152 -21.21 -1.19 -3.82
N GLY A 153 -20.45 -1.44 -4.87
CA GLY A 153 -20.50 -2.74 -5.51
C GLY A 153 -19.53 -2.87 -6.67
N TYR A 154 -19.45 -4.08 -7.21
CA TYR A 154 -18.52 -4.37 -8.29
C TYR A 154 -19.01 -5.53 -9.16
N LYS A 155 -18.48 -5.57 -10.40
CA LYS A 155 -18.50 -6.78 -11.23
C LYS A 155 -17.34 -7.66 -10.84
N ARG A 156 -17.58 -8.94 -10.57
CA ARG A 156 -16.56 -9.88 -10.07
C ARG A 156 -15.32 -9.93 -10.96
N TRP A 157 -15.48 -10.00 -12.27
CA TRP A 157 -14.34 -10.09 -13.19
C TRP A 157 -13.49 -8.81 -13.21
N ILE A 158 -14.12 -7.62 -13.13
CA ILE A 158 -13.39 -6.33 -13.06
C ILE A 158 -12.62 -6.25 -11.74
N ALA A 159 -13.24 -6.68 -10.66
CA ALA A 159 -12.61 -6.74 -9.34
C ALA A 159 -11.38 -7.66 -9.34
N LEU A 160 -11.49 -8.86 -9.93
CA LEU A 160 -10.39 -9.82 -10.01
C LEU A 160 -9.24 -9.31 -10.89
N ILE A 161 -9.53 -8.73 -12.07
CA ILE A 161 -8.49 -8.13 -12.92
C ILE A 161 -7.80 -6.99 -12.19
N THR A 162 -8.57 -6.07 -11.59
CA THR A 162 -8.00 -4.97 -10.81
C THR A 162 -7.12 -5.48 -9.69
N ALA A 163 -7.60 -6.47 -8.92
CA ALA A 163 -6.86 -7.04 -7.80
C ALA A 163 -5.58 -7.76 -8.26
N PHE A 164 -5.59 -8.44 -9.41
CA PHE A 164 -4.39 -9.05 -9.98
C PHE A 164 -3.32 -8.00 -10.29
N PHE A 165 -3.68 -6.91 -10.99
CA PHE A 165 -2.73 -5.83 -11.28
C PHE A 165 -2.25 -5.11 -10.02
N VAL A 166 -3.13 -4.96 -9.01
CA VAL A 166 -2.73 -4.45 -7.69
C VAL A 166 -1.69 -5.37 -7.05
N GLY A 167 -1.88 -6.68 -7.11
CA GLY A 167 -0.91 -7.66 -6.61
C GLY A 167 0.44 -7.56 -7.33
N VAL A 168 0.42 -7.49 -8.67
CA VAL A 168 1.64 -7.31 -9.48
C VAL A 168 2.39 -6.05 -9.06
N THR A 169 1.73 -4.89 -9.08
CA THR A 169 2.37 -3.60 -8.73
C THR A 169 2.80 -3.54 -7.27
N SER A 170 2.03 -4.16 -6.37
CA SER A 170 2.37 -4.29 -4.95
C SER A 170 3.75 -4.92 -4.73
N SER A 171 3.97 -6.06 -5.33
CA SER A 171 5.20 -6.83 -5.14
C SER A 171 6.34 -6.35 -6.05
N LEU A 172 6.00 -5.81 -7.23
CA LEU A 172 6.98 -5.19 -8.14
C LEU A 172 7.70 -4.01 -7.45
N PHE A 173 6.93 -3.15 -6.79
CA PHE A 173 7.45 -1.93 -6.19
C PHE A 173 7.65 -2.01 -4.66
N GLY A 174 7.23 -3.08 -4.02
CA GLY A 174 7.32 -3.20 -2.57
C GLY A 174 6.41 -2.23 -1.79
N VAL A 175 5.28 -1.82 -2.39
CA VAL A 175 4.39 -0.76 -1.84
C VAL A 175 3.21 -1.32 -1.07
N GLY A 176 2.94 -2.62 -1.19
CA GLY A 176 1.77 -3.23 -0.53
C GLY A 176 0.45 -3.05 -1.29
N GLY A 177 0.47 -2.52 -2.51
CA GLY A 177 -0.71 -2.43 -3.41
C GLY A 177 -1.78 -1.41 -3.02
N GLY A 178 -1.70 -0.80 -1.85
CA GLY A 178 -2.70 0.15 -1.37
C GLY A 178 -2.82 1.40 -2.22
N SER A 179 -1.71 1.85 -2.82
CA SER A 179 -1.68 3.02 -3.70
C SER A 179 -2.59 2.88 -4.92
N LEU A 180 -2.80 1.67 -5.39
CA LEU A 180 -3.72 1.35 -6.48
C LEU A 180 -5.07 0.85 -5.95
N MET A 181 -5.08 0.02 -4.90
CA MET A 181 -6.30 -0.62 -4.37
C MET A 181 -7.29 0.42 -3.84
N VAL A 182 -6.86 1.35 -3.00
CA VAL A 182 -7.77 2.36 -2.41
C VAL A 182 -8.39 3.26 -3.47
N PRO A 183 -7.61 3.87 -4.40
CA PRO A 183 -8.20 4.59 -5.53
C PRO A 183 -9.16 3.75 -6.38
N ALA A 184 -8.79 2.52 -6.72
CA ALA A 184 -9.63 1.63 -7.50
C ALA A 184 -10.97 1.33 -6.80
N MET A 185 -10.95 1.03 -5.48
CA MET A 185 -12.15 0.82 -4.69
C MET A 185 -13.06 2.06 -4.69
N ILE A 186 -12.48 3.25 -4.50
CA ILE A 186 -13.24 4.49 -4.42
C ILE A 186 -13.80 4.90 -5.79
N ILE A 187 -13.00 4.79 -6.86
CA ILE A 187 -13.36 5.31 -8.19
C ILE A 187 -14.20 4.31 -8.97
N LEU A 188 -13.77 3.03 -9.02
CA LEU A 188 -14.43 2.01 -9.85
C LEU A 188 -15.61 1.36 -9.13
N PHE A 189 -15.50 1.14 -7.82
CA PHE A 189 -16.44 0.32 -7.05
C PHE A 189 -17.28 1.14 -6.06
N ARG A 190 -17.08 2.46 -5.99
CA ARG A 190 -17.81 3.41 -5.12
C ARG A 190 -17.72 3.09 -3.62
N PHE A 191 -16.68 2.44 -3.17
CA PHE A 191 -16.52 2.22 -1.75
C PHE A 191 -16.44 3.53 -0.98
N PRO A 192 -17.09 3.62 0.20
CA PRO A 192 -16.84 4.71 1.13
C PRO A 192 -15.36 4.74 1.50
N PRO A 193 -14.70 5.92 1.61
CA PRO A 193 -13.25 6.00 1.83
C PRO A 193 -12.75 5.20 3.05
N HIS A 194 -13.50 5.19 4.14
CA HIS A 194 -13.14 4.43 5.34
C HIS A 194 -13.20 2.92 5.15
N VAL A 195 -14.21 2.43 4.40
CA VAL A 195 -14.34 1.01 4.08
C VAL A 195 -13.27 0.61 3.08
N ALA A 196 -13.00 1.44 2.07
CA ALA A 196 -11.93 1.22 1.10
C ALA A 196 -10.56 1.08 1.80
N THR A 197 -10.21 2.04 2.68
CA THR A 197 -8.97 2.03 3.45
C THR A 197 -8.86 0.79 4.34
N ALA A 198 -9.91 0.47 5.10
CA ALA A 198 -9.92 -0.67 6.00
C ALA A 198 -9.83 -2.00 5.26
N THR A 199 -10.60 -2.15 4.18
CA THR A 199 -10.64 -3.38 3.37
C THR A 199 -9.35 -3.57 2.60
N SER A 200 -8.75 -2.48 2.06
CA SER A 200 -7.46 -2.55 1.39
C SER A 200 -6.35 -3.04 2.33
N MET A 201 -6.34 -2.63 3.60
CA MET A 201 -5.34 -3.11 4.57
C MET A 201 -5.41 -4.62 4.78
N MET A 202 -6.60 -5.22 4.78
CA MET A 202 -6.74 -6.68 4.83
C MET A 202 -6.22 -7.35 3.55
N VAL A 203 -6.54 -6.81 2.37
CA VAL A 203 -6.00 -7.32 1.09
C VAL A 203 -4.48 -7.22 1.08
N ILE A 204 -3.93 -6.07 1.49
CA ILE A 204 -2.49 -5.82 1.58
C ILE A 204 -1.82 -6.82 2.52
N PHE A 205 -2.40 -7.05 3.71
CA PHE A 205 -1.88 -8.02 4.67
C PHE A 205 -1.71 -9.40 4.03
N LEU A 206 -2.77 -9.91 3.44
CA LEU A 206 -2.77 -11.23 2.83
C LEU A 206 -1.82 -11.31 1.61
N SER A 207 -1.82 -10.30 0.75
CA SER A 207 -0.97 -10.25 -0.44
C SER A 207 0.50 -10.03 -0.10
N ALA A 208 0.79 -9.21 0.92
CA ALA A 208 2.15 -8.98 1.39
C ALA A 208 2.77 -10.24 2.01
N ILE A 209 1.99 -11.10 2.67
CA ILE A 209 2.47 -12.41 3.12
C ILE A 209 2.94 -13.24 1.91
N VAL A 210 2.10 -13.34 0.87
CA VAL A 210 2.45 -14.12 -0.33
C VAL A 210 3.69 -13.55 -1.02
N GLY A 211 3.74 -12.22 -1.22
CA GLY A 211 4.89 -11.54 -1.81
C GLY A 211 6.15 -11.68 -0.95
N SER A 212 6.04 -11.57 0.39
CA SER A 212 7.17 -11.73 1.31
C SER A 212 7.69 -13.16 1.31
N VAL A 213 6.82 -14.17 1.40
CA VAL A 213 7.24 -15.59 1.31
C VAL A 213 7.96 -15.84 -0.01
N THR A 214 7.45 -15.34 -1.12
CA THR A 214 8.10 -15.47 -2.43
C THR A 214 9.49 -14.82 -2.42
N ASN A 215 9.65 -13.62 -1.84
CA ASN A 215 10.94 -12.92 -1.73
C ASN A 215 11.91 -13.63 -0.77
N VAL A 216 11.42 -14.20 0.33
CA VAL A 216 12.23 -15.00 1.27
C VAL A 216 12.82 -16.21 0.58
N LEU A 217 12.03 -16.93 -0.22
CA LEU A 217 12.51 -18.08 -1.00
C LEU A 217 13.61 -17.71 -2.01
N HIS A 218 13.68 -16.43 -2.40
CA HIS A 218 14.72 -15.91 -3.29
C HIS A 218 15.88 -15.23 -2.56
N GLY A 219 15.85 -15.17 -1.22
CA GLY A 219 16.91 -14.55 -0.41
C GLY A 219 17.01 -13.03 -0.51
N HIS A 220 15.95 -12.34 -0.96
CA HIS A 220 15.97 -10.88 -1.18
C HIS A 220 15.59 -10.06 0.06
N VAL A 221 15.15 -10.67 1.16
CA VAL A 221 14.74 -9.94 2.36
C VAL A 221 15.93 -9.69 3.27
N ASP A 222 16.19 -8.41 3.57
CA ASP A 222 17.14 -8.05 4.62
C ASP A 222 16.43 -8.01 5.98
N TRP A 223 16.71 -9.04 6.78
CA TRP A 223 16.05 -9.23 8.07
C TRP A 223 16.49 -8.22 9.13
N LEU A 224 17.72 -7.68 9.01
CA LEU A 224 18.21 -6.68 9.95
C LEU A 224 17.40 -5.39 9.86
N TYR A 225 17.28 -4.86 8.64
CA TYR A 225 16.52 -3.64 8.41
C TYR A 225 15.01 -3.84 8.58
N ALA A 226 14.49 -5.04 8.23
CA ALA A 226 13.11 -5.41 8.53
C ALA A 226 12.83 -5.39 10.04
N ALA A 227 13.72 -5.96 10.86
CA ALA A 227 13.59 -5.97 12.32
C ALA A 227 13.68 -4.57 12.94
N CYS A 228 14.50 -3.67 12.37
CA CYS A 228 14.58 -2.27 12.81
C CYS A 228 13.28 -1.50 12.54
N LEU A 229 12.65 -1.72 11.38
CA LEU A 229 11.41 -1.05 11.00
C LEU A 229 10.16 -1.63 11.71
N ALA A 230 10.15 -2.93 11.96
CA ALA A 230 8.96 -3.68 12.40
C ALA A 230 8.29 -3.16 13.68
N PRO A 231 9.01 -2.85 14.78
CA PRO A 231 8.38 -2.35 16.01
C PRO A 231 7.63 -1.03 15.78
N GLY A 232 8.29 -0.09 15.06
CA GLY A 232 7.68 1.18 14.69
C GLY A 232 6.47 0.97 13.79
N ALA A 233 6.60 0.13 12.78
CA ALA A 233 5.55 -0.19 11.81
C ALA A 233 4.31 -0.82 12.47
N TRP A 234 4.51 -1.71 13.45
CA TRP A 234 3.42 -2.30 14.24
C TRP A 234 2.64 -1.25 15.02
N ILE A 235 3.36 -0.41 15.78
CA ILE A 235 2.75 0.67 16.59
C ILE A 235 2.08 1.69 15.67
N GLY A 236 2.81 2.14 14.64
CA GLY A 236 2.31 3.07 13.63
C GLY A 236 1.05 2.57 12.93
N GLY A 237 1.05 1.30 12.51
CA GLY A 237 -0.10 0.66 11.89
C GLY A 237 -1.37 0.76 12.72
N LYS A 238 -1.27 0.45 14.02
CA LYS A 238 -2.40 0.56 14.96
C LYS A 238 -2.84 2.01 15.17
N LEU A 239 -1.88 2.92 15.38
CA LEU A 239 -2.17 4.35 15.57
C LEU A 239 -2.82 4.96 14.34
N GLY A 240 -2.32 4.67 13.13
CA GLY A 240 -2.90 5.15 11.88
C GLY A 240 -4.34 4.69 11.68
N ALA A 241 -4.64 3.42 11.96
CA ALA A 241 -6.00 2.90 11.89
C ALA A 241 -6.94 3.54 12.92
N MET A 242 -6.44 3.86 14.13
CA MET A 242 -7.21 4.59 15.14
C MET A 242 -7.45 6.05 14.75
N LEU A 243 -6.45 6.72 14.19
CA LEU A 243 -6.57 8.10 13.70
C LEU A 243 -7.52 8.19 12.51
N ALA A 244 -7.47 7.24 11.56
CA ALA A 244 -8.39 7.19 10.42
C ALA A 244 -9.86 7.14 10.85
N ALA A 245 -10.15 6.59 12.03
CA ALA A 245 -11.51 6.57 12.59
C ALA A 245 -12.04 7.98 12.95
N ARG A 246 -11.16 8.92 13.24
CA ARG A 246 -11.49 10.29 13.67
C ARG A 246 -11.44 11.31 12.53
N ILE A 247 -10.92 10.95 11.38
CA ILE A 247 -10.73 11.86 10.24
C ILE A 247 -11.92 11.70 9.27
N LYS A 248 -12.42 12.83 8.73
CA LYS A 248 -13.48 12.80 7.71
C LYS A 248 -12.99 12.17 6.41
N GLY A 249 -13.84 11.42 5.72
CA GLY A 249 -13.49 10.71 4.47
C GLY A 249 -12.89 11.62 3.38
N LYS A 250 -13.35 12.87 3.27
CA LYS A 250 -12.77 13.87 2.34
C LYS A 250 -11.31 14.19 2.67
N THR A 251 -11.00 14.37 3.95
CA THR A 251 -9.63 14.63 4.44
C THR A 251 -8.73 13.42 4.21
N LEU A 252 -9.26 12.21 4.40
CA LEU A 252 -8.55 10.96 4.14
C LEU A 252 -8.11 10.86 2.66
N VAL A 253 -9.02 11.15 1.73
CA VAL A 253 -8.73 11.18 0.28
C VAL A 253 -7.71 12.27 -0.06
N LEU A 254 -7.79 13.46 0.57
CA LEU A 254 -6.83 14.54 0.36
C LEU A 254 -5.42 14.15 0.82
N LEU A 255 -5.29 13.59 2.03
CA LEU A 255 -4.01 13.11 2.56
C LEU A 255 -3.38 12.06 1.64
N LEU A 256 -4.19 11.12 1.13
CA LEU A 256 -3.74 10.10 0.19
C LEU A 256 -3.21 10.74 -1.11
N ARG A 257 -3.92 11.72 -1.66
CA ARG A 257 -3.48 12.45 -2.88
C ARG A 257 -2.14 13.16 -2.66
N ILE A 258 -2.00 13.89 -1.56
CA ILE A 258 -0.77 14.62 -1.22
C ILE A 258 0.40 13.65 -1.08
N LEU A 259 0.21 12.56 -0.36
CA LEU A 259 1.25 11.55 -0.13
C LEU A 259 1.74 10.93 -1.44
N ILE A 260 0.80 10.49 -2.29
CA ILE A 260 1.14 9.90 -3.59
C ILE A 260 1.92 10.89 -4.46
N LEU A 261 1.51 12.17 -4.48
CA LEU A 261 2.19 13.20 -5.28
C LEU A 261 3.61 13.47 -4.77
N LEU A 262 3.78 13.66 -3.46
CA LEU A 262 5.10 13.95 -2.88
C LEU A 262 6.11 12.84 -3.21
N ILE A 263 5.70 11.58 -3.09
CA ILE A 263 6.56 10.45 -3.36
C ILE A 263 6.82 10.28 -4.86
N ALA A 264 5.82 10.53 -5.71
CA ALA A 264 6.01 10.54 -7.16
C ALA A 264 7.10 11.54 -7.57
N LEU A 265 7.04 12.77 -7.04
CA LEU A 265 8.01 13.81 -7.31
C LEU A 265 9.41 13.47 -6.79
N GLN A 266 9.50 12.90 -5.57
CA GLN A 266 10.77 12.46 -5.01
C GLN A 266 11.44 11.40 -5.90
N MET A 267 10.70 10.34 -6.25
CA MET A 267 11.26 9.22 -7.03
C MET A 267 11.64 9.61 -8.45
N ILE A 268 10.86 10.49 -9.09
CA ILE A 268 11.22 11.03 -10.40
C ILE A 268 12.47 11.94 -10.29
N GLY A 269 12.54 12.76 -9.24
CA GLY A 269 13.71 13.59 -8.97
C GLY A 269 14.97 12.74 -8.80
N GLU A 270 14.93 11.69 -8.00
CA GLU A 270 16.04 10.75 -7.83
C GLU A 270 16.46 10.10 -9.18
N ALA A 271 15.49 9.73 -10.03
CA ALA A 271 15.79 9.09 -11.30
C ALA A 271 16.38 10.06 -12.36
N VAL A 272 16.12 11.37 -12.25
CA VAL A 272 16.58 12.38 -13.21
C VAL A 272 17.89 13.02 -12.78
N PHE A 273 18.13 13.15 -11.47
CA PHE A 273 19.29 13.85 -10.92
C PHE A 273 20.37 12.91 -10.33
N ALA A 274 20.16 11.59 -10.32
CA ALA A 274 21.17 10.58 -10.02
C ALA A 274 21.99 10.24 -11.26
#